data_cd3366ad728c2a2ee996f68376709b49
#
_entry.id   cd3366ad728c2a2ee996f68376709b49
#
_cell.length_a   1.000
_cell.length_b   1.000
_cell.length_c   1.000
_cell.angle_alpha   90.00
_cell.angle_beta   90.00
_cell.angle_gamma   90.00
#
_symmetry.space_group_name_H-M   'P 1'
#
loop_
_entity.id
_entity.type
_entity.pdbx_description
1 polymer ?
#
loop_
_entity_poly.entity_id
_entity_poly.type
_entity_poly.pdbx_seq_one_letter_code
_entity_poly.pdbx_strand_id
1 'polypeptide(L)'
;MNTAKAQLHLVHGGSYTQREAAIAASLSRLPAALPPALSNVVILEGLPDGQDILLPDNKLHISRIAPGCFCCIGNLSLRVTLNRALRQKPAHIFLGVASDAHLDQLTLTLQEPAYASLLEISSQSRL
;
A
#
# COMPACT_ATOMS: atom_id res chain seq x y z
N MET A 1 -5.28 22.23 -13.93
CA MET A 1 -4.06 21.59 -13.45
C MET A 1 -4.35 20.19 -12.94
N ASN A 2 -3.72 19.21 -13.52
CA ASN A 2 -4.00 17.83 -13.14
C ASN A 2 -3.27 17.46 -11.85
N THR A 3 -4.04 17.07 -10.85
CA THR A 3 -3.46 16.45 -9.67
C THR A 3 -3.07 15.03 -10.06
N ALA A 4 -1.80 14.71 -9.98
CA ALA A 4 -1.33 13.37 -10.27
C ALA A 4 -1.95 12.39 -9.26
N LYS A 5 -2.49 11.29 -9.75
CA LYS A 5 -2.99 10.22 -8.88
C LYS A 5 -1.83 9.50 -8.23
N ALA A 6 -2.04 9.02 -7.00
CA ALA A 6 -1.08 8.14 -6.36
C ALA A 6 -0.99 6.83 -7.16
N GLN A 7 0.24 6.35 -7.35
CA GLN A 7 0.47 5.07 -8.03
C GLN A 7 0.41 3.95 -6.99
N LEU A 8 -0.58 3.09 -7.08
CA LEU A 8 -0.76 2.01 -6.13
C LEU A 8 -0.15 0.72 -6.68
N HIS A 9 0.68 0.07 -5.88
CA HIS A 9 1.34 -1.18 -6.20
C HIS A 9 0.83 -2.25 -5.23
N LEU A 10 0.20 -3.28 -5.76
CA LEU A 10 -0.39 -4.35 -4.96
C LEU A 10 0.57 -5.54 -4.94
N VAL A 11 0.96 -5.98 -3.74
CA VAL A 11 1.83 -7.14 -3.53
C VAL A 11 1.07 -8.12 -2.65
N HIS A 12 0.92 -9.37 -3.10
CA HIS A 12 0.12 -10.34 -2.37
C HIS A 12 0.76 -11.72 -2.34
N GLY A 13 0.34 -12.52 -1.37
CA GLY A 13 0.87 -13.87 -1.17
C GLY A 13 2.17 -13.87 -0.37
N GLY A 14 2.79 -15.04 -0.29
CA GLY A 14 4.02 -15.22 0.46
C GLY A 14 3.89 -14.93 1.96
N SER A 15 5.02 -14.83 2.62
CA SER A 15 5.07 -14.46 4.04
C SER A 15 5.08 -12.94 4.20
N TYR A 16 4.86 -12.49 5.43
CA TYR A 16 4.98 -11.08 5.78
C TYR A 16 6.36 -10.53 5.38
N THR A 17 7.41 -11.26 5.75
CA THR A 17 8.79 -10.88 5.44
C THR A 17 9.03 -10.78 3.94
N GLN A 18 8.49 -11.74 3.17
CA GLN A 18 8.61 -11.71 1.71
C GLN A 18 7.90 -10.51 1.11
N ARG A 19 6.71 -10.17 1.60
CA ARG A 19 6.00 -8.99 1.13
C ARG A 19 6.75 -7.70 1.46
N GLU A 20 7.26 -7.60 2.67
CA GLU A 20 8.02 -6.42 3.07
C GLU A 20 9.30 -6.29 2.25
N ALA A 21 10.01 -7.40 2.01
CA ALA A 21 11.22 -7.40 1.19
C ALA A 21 10.94 -7.01 -0.26
N ALA A 22 9.84 -7.51 -0.83
CA ALA A 22 9.44 -7.16 -2.20
C ALA A 22 9.13 -5.66 -2.33
N ILE A 23 8.45 -5.10 -1.34
CA ILE A 23 8.14 -3.68 -1.31
C ILE A 23 9.42 -2.86 -1.17
N ALA A 24 10.34 -3.28 -0.29
CA ALA A 24 11.62 -2.60 -0.12
C ALA A 24 12.42 -2.59 -1.44
N ALA A 25 12.44 -3.70 -2.16
CA ALA A 25 13.10 -3.78 -3.46
C ALA A 25 12.46 -2.85 -4.47
N SER A 26 11.14 -2.74 -4.48
CA SER A 26 10.42 -1.84 -5.38
C SER A 26 10.71 -0.38 -5.05
N LEU A 27 10.75 -0.03 -3.77
CA LEU A 27 11.09 1.33 -3.34
C LEU A 27 12.48 1.73 -3.78
N SER A 28 13.45 0.80 -3.72
CA SER A 28 14.82 1.09 -4.12
C SER A 28 14.98 1.33 -5.62
N ARG A 29 14.01 0.90 -6.43
CA ARG A 29 14.02 1.13 -7.88
C ARG A 29 13.36 2.45 -8.27
N LEU A 30 12.69 3.13 -7.35
CA LEU A 30 12.07 4.41 -7.63
C LEU A 30 13.15 5.50 -7.78
N PRO A 31 12.86 6.56 -8.54
CA PRO A 31 13.78 7.70 -8.61
C PRO A 31 14.12 8.22 -7.22
N ALA A 32 15.39 8.51 -7.00
CA ALA A 32 15.92 8.84 -5.67
C ALA A 32 15.34 10.13 -5.09
N ALA A 33 14.92 11.06 -5.93
CA ALA A 33 14.49 12.37 -5.47
C ALA A 33 12.99 12.52 -5.65
N LEU A 34 12.27 12.57 -4.51
CA LEU A 34 10.88 13.02 -4.50
C LEU A 34 10.86 14.53 -4.29
N PRO A 35 9.93 15.26 -4.95
CA PRO A 35 9.66 16.64 -4.58
C PRO A 35 9.40 16.77 -3.09
N PRO A 36 9.78 17.88 -2.45
CA PRO A 36 9.65 17.98 -0.98
C PRO A 36 8.25 17.73 -0.43
N ALA A 37 7.22 17.99 -1.22
CA ALA A 37 5.84 17.81 -0.79
C ALA A 37 5.33 16.37 -0.93
N LEU A 38 6.08 15.48 -1.59
CA LEU A 38 5.63 14.12 -1.86
C LEU A 38 6.28 13.12 -0.93
N SER A 39 5.55 12.04 -0.67
CA SER A 39 6.01 10.93 0.15
C SER A 39 5.54 9.61 -0.45
N ASN A 40 6.02 8.51 0.08
CA ASN A 40 5.53 7.17 -0.23
C ASN A 40 4.87 6.58 1.01
N VAL A 41 3.88 5.71 0.79
CA VAL A 41 3.16 5.04 1.86
C VAL A 41 3.19 3.55 1.63
N VAL A 42 3.43 2.79 2.70
CA VAL A 42 3.36 1.33 2.70
C VAL A 42 2.28 0.90 3.68
N ILE A 43 1.38 0.04 3.24
CA ILE A 43 0.34 -0.56 4.07
C ILE A 43 0.54 -2.07 3.99
N LEU A 44 0.86 -2.70 5.12
CA LEU A 44 1.17 -4.13 5.20
C LEU A 44 0.16 -4.85 6.07
N GLU A 45 -0.48 -5.87 5.53
CA GLU A 45 -1.31 -6.80 6.29
C GLU A 45 -0.46 -7.94 6.81
N GLY A 46 -0.53 -8.23 8.10
CA GLY A 46 0.14 -9.36 8.70
C GLY A 46 0.80 -9.02 10.02
N LEU A 47 1.43 -10.01 10.62
CA LEU A 47 2.17 -9.84 11.87
C LEU A 47 3.67 -9.79 11.54
N PRO A 48 4.37 -8.75 12.02
CA PRO A 48 5.82 -8.69 11.89
C PRO A 48 6.46 -9.88 12.62
N ASP A 49 7.54 -10.39 12.04
CA ASP A 49 8.26 -11.54 12.65
C ASP A 49 9.47 -11.11 13.48
N GLY A 50 9.53 -9.84 13.85
CA GLY A 50 10.61 -9.30 14.67
C GLY A 50 11.76 -8.69 13.88
N GLN A 51 11.73 -8.75 12.57
CA GLN A 51 12.75 -8.13 11.72
C GLN A 51 12.11 -7.07 10.83
N ASP A 52 12.39 -5.82 11.14
CA ASP A 52 11.88 -4.71 10.33
C ASP A 52 12.84 -4.48 9.16
N ILE A 53 12.35 -4.76 7.95
CA ILE A 53 13.10 -4.49 6.71
C ILE A 53 12.91 -3.03 6.31
N LEU A 54 11.68 -2.54 6.45
CA LEU A 54 11.34 -1.15 6.12
C LEU A 54 11.31 -0.32 7.39
N LEU A 55 11.96 0.83 7.34
CA LEU A 55 11.98 1.78 8.44
C LEU A 55 11.34 3.08 7.97
N PRO A 56 10.41 3.66 8.77
CA PRO A 56 9.78 4.91 8.39
C PRO A 56 10.77 6.08 8.46
N ASP A 57 10.54 7.06 7.61
CA ASP A 57 11.27 8.33 7.69
C ASP A 57 10.33 9.45 7.22
N ASN A 58 10.84 10.66 7.00
CA ASN A 58 10.00 11.78 6.61
C ASN A 58 9.45 11.68 5.19
N LYS A 59 9.91 10.71 4.40
CA LYS A 59 9.43 10.43 3.04
C LYS A 59 8.75 9.08 2.91
N LEU A 60 8.73 8.27 3.96
CA LEU A 60 8.15 6.94 3.94
C LEU A 60 7.30 6.72 5.19
N HIS A 61 6.01 6.54 4.99
CA HIS A 61 5.05 6.24 6.06
C HIS A 61 4.66 4.78 5.95
N ILE A 62 4.71 4.06 7.07
CA ILE A 62 4.41 2.63 7.12
C ILE A 62 3.26 2.39 8.08
N SER A 63 2.21 1.72 7.61
CA SER A 63 1.08 1.29 8.41
C SER A 63 0.99 -0.22 8.36
N ARG A 64 0.89 -0.86 9.52
CA ARG A 64 0.74 -2.30 9.62
C ARG A 64 -0.66 -2.61 10.12
N ILE A 65 -1.35 -3.51 9.42
CA ILE A 65 -2.74 -3.87 9.69
C ILE A 65 -2.78 -5.34 10.11
N ALA A 66 -3.60 -5.64 11.12
CA ALA A 66 -3.76 -7.01 11.61
C ALA A 66 -4.24 -7.95 10.50
N PRO A 67 -3.82 -9.23 10.53
CA PRO A 67 -4.25 -10.22 9.53
C PRO A 67 -5.76 -10.34 9.47
N GLY A 68 -6.30 -10.47 8.26
CA GLY A 68 -7.73 -10.65 8.04
C GLY A 68 -8.53 -9.36 7.98
N CYS A 69 -7.92 -8.21 8.24
CA CYS A 69 -8.65 -6.95 8.24
C CYS A 69 -9.20 -6.57 6.86
N PHE A 70 -8.60 -7.11 5.79
CA PHE A 70 -9.08 -6.83 4.44
C PHE A 70 -10.35 -7.59 4.08
N CYS A 71 -10.68 -8.65 4.81
CA CYS A 71 -11.91 -9.43 4.57
C CYS A 71 -13.01 -9.13 5.56
N CYS A 72 -12.77 -8.24 6.51
CA CYS A 72 -13.78 -7.86 7.48
C CYS A 72 -14.79 -6.88 6.89
N ILE A 73 -15.86 -6.64 7.63
CA ILE A 73 -17.02 -5.85 7.22
C ILE A 73 -16.58 -4.58 6.48
N GLY A 74 -16.77 -4.57 5.16
CA GLY A 74 -16.50 -3.41 4.30
C GLY A 74 -15.05 -2.98 4.23
N ASN A 75 -14.09 -3.84 4.62
CA ASN A 75 -12.67 -3.50 4.63
C ASN A 75 -12.38 -2.22 5.43
N LEU A 76 -13.02 -2.08 6.60
CA LEU A 76 -13.01 -0.82 7.33
C LEU A 76 -11.60 -0.36 7.71
N SER A 77 -10.76 -1.26 8.22
CA SER A 77 -9.38 -0.92 8.60
C SER A 77 -8.59 -0.42 7.41
N LEU A 78 -8.74 -1.09 6.27
CA LEU A 78 -8.09 -0.66 5.04
C LEU A 78 -8.58 0.72 4.62
N ARG A 79 -9.90 0.95 4.63
CA ARG A 79 -10.47 2.24 4.21
C ARG A 79 -9.97 3.38 5.09
N VAL A 80 -9.94 3.20 6.39
CA VAL A 80 -9.45 4.22 7.32
C VAL A 80 -7.97 4.52 7.05
N THR A 81 -7.16 3.47 6.92
CA THR A 81 -5.71 3.62 6.69
C THR A 81 -5.45 4.27 5.33
N LEU A 82 -6.16 3.82 4.30
CA LEU A 82 -6.00 4.34 2.94
C LEU A 82 -6.43 5.81 2.85
N ASN A 83 -7.53 6.16 3.50
CA ASN A 83 -7.99 7.54 3.52
C ASN A 83 -6.96 8.47 4.18
N ARG A 84 -6.34 8.03 5.27
CA ARG A 84 -5.27 8.78 5.91
C ARG A 84 -4.06 8.95 4.99
N ALA A 85 -3.69 7.87 4.32
CA ALA A 85 -2.56 7.89 3.39
C ALA A 85 -2.81 8.88 2.26
N LEU A 86 -4.00 8.85 1.68
CA LEU A 86 -4.34 9.72 0.55
C LEU A 86 -4.37 11.20 0.92
N ARG A 87 -4.65 11.53 2.18
CA ARG A 87 -4.59 12.93 2.65
C ARG A 87 -3.20 13.51 2.57
N GLN A 88 -2.18 12.66 2.62
CA GLN A 88 -0.78 13.10 2.52
C GLN A 88 -0.32 13.28 1.08
N LYS A 89 -1.19 13.00 0.11
CA LYS A 89 -0.90 13.08 -1.33
C LYS A 89 0.37 12.33 -1.70
N PRO A 90 0.44 11.01 -1.40
CA PRO A 90 1.66 10.25 -1.68
C PRO A 90 1.87 10.07 -3.17
N ALA A 91 3.13 9.95 -3.59
CA ALA A 91 3.46 9.61 -4.96
C ALA A 91 3.17 8.14 -5.24
N HIS A 92 3.53 7.26 -4.31
CA HIS A 92 3.34 5.82 -4.43
C HIS A 92 2.75 5.25 -3.15
N ILE A 93 1.82 4.29 -3.31
CA ILE A 93 1.25 3.51 -2.22
C ILE A 93 1.56 2.05 -2.51
N PHE A 94 2.24 1.37 -1.59
CA PHE A 94 2.49 -0.06 -1.67
C PHE A 94 1.58 -0.77 -0.69
N LEU A 95 0.76 -1.67 -1.20
CA LEU A 95 -0.23 -2.40 -0.41
C LEU A 95 0.14 -3.88 -0.40
N GLY A 96 0.53 -4.39 0.77
CA GLY A 96 0.89 -5.79 0.96
C GLY A 96 -0.27 -6.57 1.57
N VAL A 97 -0.76 -7.59 0.87
CA VAL A 97 -1.94 -8.37 1.24
C VAL A 97 -1.54 -9.81 1.49
N ALA A 98 -1.96 -10.38 2.62
CA ALA A 98 -1.54 -11.71 3.02
C ALA A 98 -2.13 -12.82 2.16
N SER A 99 -3.35 -12.66 1.66
CA SER A 99 -4.08 -13.73 0.99
C SER A 99 -4.70 -13.25 -0.32
N ASP A 100 -4.75 -14.16 -1.30
CA ASP A 100 -5.44 -13.91 -2.55
C ASP A 100 -6.96 -14.05 -2.44
N ALA A 101 -7.47 -14.60 -1.32
CA ALA A 101 -8.86 -15.00 -1.19
C ALA A 101 -9.85 -13.85 -1.39
N HIS A 102 -9.46 -12.62 -1.05
CA HIS A 102 -10.32 -11.44 -1.17
C HIS A 102 -9.77 -10.39 -2.12
N LEU A 103 -8.86 -10.81 -3.00
CA LEU A 103 -8.15 -9.90 -3.89
C LEU A 103 -9.11 -9.21 -4.87
N ASP A 104 -10.07 -9.95 -5.43
CA ASP A 104 -11.04 -9.39 -6.36
C ASP A 104 -11.88 -8.30 -5.68
N GLN A 105 -12.31 -8.55 -4.45
CA GLN A 105 -13.10 -7.60 -3.68
C GLN A 105 -12.29 -6.36 -3.34
N LEU A 106 -11.02 -6.55 -2.98
CA LEU A 106 -10.10 -5.45 -2.72
C LEU A 106 -9.91 -4.58 -3.97
N THR A 107 -9.71 -5.22 -5.12
CA THR A 107 -9.56 -4.51 -6.39
C THR A 107 -10.80 -3.68 -6.72
N LEU A 108 -11.99 -4.25 -6.51
CA LEU A 108 -13.24 -3.52 -6.72
C LEU A 108 -13.36 -2.32 -5.78
N THR A 109 -12.95 -2.49 -4.53
CA THR A 109 -12.94 -1.38 -3.56
C THR A 109 -12.05 -0.23 -4.04
N LEU A 110 -10.86 -0.55 -4.52
CA LEU A 110 -9.90 0.44 -5.00
C LEU A 110 -10.35 1.14 -6.28
N GLN A 111 -11.28 0.55 -7.01
CA GLN A 111 -11.84 1.12 -8.23
C GLN A 111 -13.11 1.94 -7.98
N GLU A 112 -13.59 2.01 -6.74
CA GLU A 112 -14.74 2.86 -6.41
C GLU A 112 -14.44 4.33 -6.74
N PRO A 113 -15.44 5.10 -7.15
CA PRO A 113 -15.21 6.48 -7.59
C PRO A 113 -14.43 7.34 -6.59
N ALA A 114 -14.66 7.11 -5.29
CA ALA A 114 -13.95 7.85 -4.24
C ALA A 114 -12.43 7.63 -4.30
N TYR A 115 -11.99 6.44 -4.71
CA TYR A 115 -10.56 6.12 -4.82
C TYR A 115 -10.03 6.30 -6.23
N ALA A 116 -10.82 5.98 -7.24
CA ALA A 116 -10.39 6.06 -8.63
C ALA A 116 -9.95 7.47 -9.04
N SER A 117 -10.48 8.49 -8.38
CA SER A 117 -10.08 9.88 -8.64
C SER A 117 -8.77 10.26 -7.96
N LEU A 118 -8.32 9.47 -6.98
CA LEU A 118 -7.16 9.80 -6.15
C LEU A 118 -5.97 8.87 -6.36
N LEU A 119 -6.22 7.65 -6.83
CA LEU A 119 -5.17 6.66 -7.05
C LEU A 119 -5.46 5.83 -8.30
N GLU A 120 -4.43 5.18 -8.82
CA GLU A 120 -4.59 4.17 -9.87
C GLU A 120 -3.72 2.96 -9.55
N ILE A 121 -4.18 1.77 -9.91
CA ILE A 121 -3.43 0.54 -9.69
C ILE A 121 -2.40 0.43 -10.81
N SER A 122 -1.13 0.61 -10.48
CA SER A 122 -0.04 0.62 -11.45
C SER A 122 0.59 -0.75 -11.64
N SER A 123 0.61 -1.56 -10.59
CA SER A 123 1.20 -2.89 -10.68
C SER A 123 0.55 -3.83 -9.67
N GLN A 124 0.64 -5.12 -9.97
CA GLN A 124 0.16 -6.18 -9.08
C GLN A 124 1.15 -7.32 -9.18
N SER A 125 1.71 -7.72 -8.05
CA SER A 125 2.70 -8.78 -7.98
C SER A 125 2.28 -9.85 -7.01
N ARG A 126 2.38 -11.10 -7.44
CA ARG A 126 2.14 -12.26 -6.59
C ARG A 126 3.47 -12.88 -6.20
N LEU A 127 3.62 -13.17 -4.92
CA LEU A 127 4.83 -13.81 -4.38
C LEU A 127 4.70 -15.32 -4.29
#